data_91c2696172b34b19dec824812e55e1e3
#
_entry.id   91c2696172b34b19dec824812e55e1e3
#
_cell.length_a   1.000
_cell.length_b   1.000
_cell.length_c   1.000
_cell.angle_alpha   90.00
_cell.angle_beta   90.00
_cell.angle_gamma   90.00
#
_symmetry.space_group_name_H-M   'P 1'
#
loop_
_entity.id
_entity.type
_entity.pdbx_description
1 polymer ?
#
loop_
_entity_poly.entity_id
_entity_poly.type
_entity_poly.pdbx_seq_one_letter_code
_entity_poly.pdbx_strand_id
1 'polypeptide(L)' 'MKNTLGDLNNHLFAELERLSDEELKNEDLKEEIMRAKSVTEIASRIIDNANTVLEAEKFKAETLGRSMVEPSKM' A
#
# COMPACT_ATOMS: atom_id res chain seq x y z
N MET A 1 8.20 6.96 -11.26
CA MET A 1 8.01 5.98 -10.17
C MET A 1 7.50 4.68 -10.74
N LYS A 2 8.05 3.60 -10.32
CA LYS A 2 7.53 2.28 -10.68
C LYS A 2 6.29 1.99 -9.84
N ASN A 3 5.48 1.07 -10.29
CA ASN A 3 4.16 0.82 -9.71
C ASN A 3 4.07 -0.50 -8.93
N THR A 4 5.06 -0.77 -8.10
CA THR A 4 5.02 -1.96 -7.25
C THR A 4 4.89 -1.56 -5.79
N LEU A 5 4.40 -2.48 -4.97
CA LEU A 5 4.34 -2.25 -3.52
C LEU A 5 5.74 -2.14 -2.93
N GLY A 6 6.73 -2.82 -3.54
CA GLY A 6 8.12 -2.69 -3.12
C GLY A 6 8.64 -1.27 -3.34
N ASP A 7 8.30 -0.67 -4.47
CA ASP A 7 8.67 0.72 -4.76
C ASP A 7 8.00 1.67 -3.79
N LEU A 8 6.72 1.45 -3.49
CA LEU A 8 6.00 2.24 -2.50
C LEU A 8 6.69 2.16 -1.14
N ASN A 9 7.07 0.95 -0.75
CA ASN A 9 7.76 0.72 0.51
C ASN A 9 9.07 1.51 0.57
N ASN A 10 9.84 1.51 -0.51
CA ASN A 10 11.07 2.28 -0.60
C ASN A 10 10.83 3.77 -0.42
N HIS A 11 9.76 4.29 -1.00
CA HIS A 11 9.40 5.70 -0.84
C HIS A 11 9.00 6.02 0.60
N LEU A 12 8.30 5.12 1.26
CA LEU A 12 7.91 5.30 2.66
C LEU A 12 9.13 5.32 3.58
N PHE A 13 10.10 4.43 3.35
CA PHE A 13 11.34 4.44 4.12
C PHE A 13 12.15 5.72 3.88
N ALA A 14 12.19 6.18 2.64
CA ALA A 14 12.87 7.43 2.32
C ALA A 14 12.23 8.61 3.05
N GLU A 15 10.90 8.63 3.14
CA GLU A 15 10.19 9.68 3.86
C GLU A 15 10.48 9.61 5.35
N LEU A 16 10.55 8.42 5.90
CA LEU A 16 10.88 8.21 7.30
C LEU A 16 12.29 8.75 7.60
N GLU A 17 13.25 8.49 6.71
CA GLU A 17 14.59 9.00 6.86
C GLU A 17 14.63 10.53 6.85
N ARG A 18 13.86 11.15 5.95
CA ARG A 18 13.78 12.62 5.90
C ARG A 18 13.23 13.19 7.20
N LEU A 19 12.19 12.55 7.76
CA LEU A 19 11.62 12.99 9.03
C LEU A 19 12.57 12.79 10.21
N SER A 20 13.49 11.84 10.09
CA SER A 20 14.45 11.53 11.14
C SER A 20 15.70 12.40 11.07
N ASP A 21 15.78 13.28 10.09
CA ASP A 21 16.93 14.18 9.93
C ASP A 21 16.97 15.18 11.07
N GLU A 22 18.01 15.13 11.87
CA GLU A 22 18.19 16.01 13.03
C GLU A 22 18.36 17.48 12.65
N GLU A 23 18.73 17.75 11.43
CA GLU A 23 18.89 19.13 10.93
C GLU A 23 17.58 19.76 10.52
N LEU A 24 16.53 18.95 10.35
CA LEU A 24 15.20 19.44 10.02
C LEU A 24 14.58 20.13 11.23
N LYS A 25 14.31 21.42 11.08
CA LYS A 25 13.76 22.23 12.18
C LYS A 25 12.83 23.31 11.65
N ASN A 26 12.01 23.84 12.54
CA ASN A 26 11.14 24.98 12.24
C ASN A 26 10.23 24.75 11.03
N GLU A 27 10.23 25.68 10.08
CA GLU A 27 9.36 25.59 8.91
C GLU A 27 9.67 24.39 8.04
N ASP A 28 10.93 24.01 7.91
CA ASP A 28 11.33 22.85 7.13
C ASP A 28 10.74 21.57 7.73
N LEU A 29 10.74 21.47 9.03
CA LEU A 29 10.13 20.34 9.72
C LEU A 29 8.63 20.32 9.52
N LYS A 30 7.98 21.48 9.61
CA LYS A 30 6.54 21.58 9.39
C LYS A 30 6.17 21.14 7.98
N GLU A 31 6.92 21.60 6.99
CA GLU A 31 6.69 21.21 5.59
C GLU A 31 6.87 19.71 5.40
N GLU A 32 7.89 19.14 6.02
CA GLU A 32 8.14 17.71 5.88
C GLU A 32 7.05 16.89 6.56
N ILE A 33 6.54 17.35 7.70
CA ILE A 33 5.42 16.69 8.37
C ILE A 33 4.19 16.69 7.48
N MET A 34 3.90 17.83 6.84
CA MET A 34 2.77 17.93 5.92
C MET A 34 2.94 17.01 4.72
N ARG A 35 4.16 16.92 4.19
CA ARG A 35 4.46 16.02 3.09
C ARG A 35 4.28 14.57 3.50
N ALA A 36 4.81 14.22 4.67
CA ALA A 36 4.68 12.86 5.21
C ALA A 36 3.23 12.47 5.38
N LYS A 37 2.41 13.40 5.83
CA LYS A 37 0.99 13.17 6.01
C LYS A 37 0.32 12.85 4.67
N SER A 38 0.62 13.65 3.65
CA SER A 38 0.09 13.43 2.31
C SER A 38 0.56 12.10 1.72
N VAL A 39 1.84 11.79 1.88
CA VAL A 39 2.42 10.53 1.41
C VAL A 39 1.73 9.36 2.10
N THR A 40 1.50 9.46 3.41
CA THR A 40 0.83 8.40 4.19
C THR A 40 -0.60 8.19 3.72
N GLU A 41 -1.32 9.27 3.44
CA GLU A 41 -2.70 9.16 2.94
C GLU A 41 -2.75 8.46 1.58
N ILE A 42 -1.86 8.85 0.68
CA ILE A 42 -1.78 8.22 -0.64
C ILE A 42 -1.38 6.75 -0.49
N ALA A 43 -0.39 6.47 0.34
CA ALA A 43 0.07 5.10 0.57
C ALA A 43 -1.05 4.22 1.12
N SER A 44 -1.83 4.73 2.07
CA SER A 44 -2.97 4.00 2.62
C SER A 44 -3.97 3.63 1.54
N ARG A 45 -4.26 4.55 0.63
CA ARG A 45 -5.20 4.30 -0.46
C ARG A 45 -4.66 3.26 -1.43
N ILE A 46 -3.38 3.32 -1.74
CA ILE A 46 -2.75 2.34 -2.62
C ILE A 46 -2.81 0.95 -2.00
N ILE A 47 -2.49 0.85 -0.71
CA ILE A 47 -2.49 -0.42 0.02
C ILE A 47 -3.91 -0.97 0.11
N ASP A 48 -4.89 -0.11 0.43
CA ASP A 48 -6.28 -0.52 0.50
C ASP A 48 -6.77 -1.03 -0.85
N ASN A 49 -6.39 -0.34 -1.93
CA ASN A 49 -6.77 -0.76 -3.26
C ASN A 49 -6.13 -2.12 -3.62
N ALA A 50 -4.86 -2.30 -3.28
CA ALA A 50 -4.17 -3.56 -3.52
C ALA A 50 -4.83 -4.71 -2.74
N ASN A 51 -5.22 -4.47 -1.50
CA ASN A 51 -5.90 -5.46 -0.69
C ASN A 51 -7.27 -5.80 -1.25
N THR A 52 -7.99 -4.81 -1.76
CA THR A 52 -9.29 -5.02 -2.39
C THR A 52 -9.16 -5.90 -3.63
N VAL A 53 -8.17 -5.63 -4.46
CA VAL A 53 -7.90 -6.44 -5.65
C VAL A 53 -7.55 -7.87 -5.26
N LEU A 54 -6.71 -8.03 -4.24
CA LEU A 54 -6.30 -9.35 -3.77
C LEU A 54 -7.50 -10.13 -3.23
N GLU A 55 -8.36 -9.49 -2.47
CA GLU A 55 -9.57 -10.12 -1.95
C GLU A 55 -10.51 -10.55 -3.07
N ALA A 56 -10.65 -9.70 -4.08
CA ALA A 56 -11.48 -10.03 -5.23
C ALA A 56 -10.91 -11.24 -5.99
N GLU A 57 -9.61 -11.29 -6.16
CA GLU A 57 -8.95 -12.41 -6.83
C GLU A 57 -9.09 -13.70 -6.01
N LYS A 58 -8.95 -13.59 -4.71
CA LYS A 58 -9.13 -14.72 -3.81
C LYS A 58 -10.55 -15.26 -3.87
N PHE A 59 -11.52 -14.38 -3.82
CA PHE A 59 -12.93 -14.77 -3.92
C PHE A 59 -13.20 -15.47 -5.26
N LYS A 60 -12.67 -14.92 -6.33
CA LYS A 60 -12.81 -15.49 -7.66
C LYS A 60 -12.20 -16.88 -7.73
N ALA A 61 -11.02 -17.05 -7.20
CA ALA A 61 -10.32 -18.32 -7.17
C ALA A 61 -11.10 -19.37 -6.35
N GLU A 62 -11.63 -18.97 -5.20
CA GLU A 62 -12.42 -19.86 -4.37
C GLU A 62 -13.72 -20.29 -5.08
N THR A 63 -14.36 -19.34 -5.75
CA THR A 63 -15.59 -19.62 -6.48
C THR A 63 -15.32 -20.58 -7.65
N LEU A 64 -14.26 -20.34 -8.41
CA LEU A 64 -13.88 -21.22 -9.49
C LEU A 64 -13.46 -22.59 -9.00
N GLY A 65 -12.75 -22.63 -7.88
CA GLY A 65 -12.36 -23.88 -7.26
C GLY A 65 -13.56 -24.71 -6.87
N ARG A 66 -14.55 -24.08 -6.27
CA ARG A 66 -15.78 -24.77 -5.90
C ARG A 66 -16.52 -25.29 -7.13
N SER A 67 -16.59 -24.48 -8.16
CA SER A 67 -17.24 -24.89 -9.40
C SER A 67 -16.58 -26.09 -10.03
N MET A 68 -15.27 -26.22 -9.86
CA MET A 68 -14.52 -27.34 -10.41
C MET A 68 -14.63 -28.60 -9.55
N VAL A 69 -14.85 -28.42 -8.25
CA VAL A 69 -14.88 -29.54 -7.32
C VAL A 69 -16.30 -30.06 -7.09
N GLU A 70 -17.24 -29.16 -6.91
CA GLU A 70 -18.61 -29.54 -6.57
C GLU A 70 -19.31 -30.42 -7.56
N PRO A 71 -19.15 -30.22 -8.86
CA PRO A 71 -19.80 -31.11 -9.81
C PRO A 71 -19.49 -32.58 -9.58
N SER A 72 -18.30 -32.85 -9.12
CA SER A 72 -17.91 -34.23 -8.88
C SER A 72 -18.62 -34.84 -7.67
N LYS A 73 -19.17 -34.01 -6.84
CA LYS A 73 -19.92 -34.48 -5.66
C LYS A 73 -21.36 -34.81 -5.98
N MET A 74 -21.76 -34.32 -7.09
CA MET A 74 -23.13 -34.57 -7.54
C MET A 74 -23.36 -35.97 -8.02
#